data_579c8b86700aba1f24929a1dccbc5686
#
_entry.id   579c8b86700aba1f24929a1dccbc5686
#
_cell.length_a   1.000
_cell.length_b   1.000
_cell.length_c   1.000
_cell.angle_alpha   90.00
_cell.angle_beta   90.00
_cell.angle_gamma   90.00
#
_symmetry.space_group_name_H-M   'P 1'
#
loop_
_entity.id
_entity.type
_entity.pdbx_description
1 polymer ?
#
loop_
_entity_poly.entity_id
_entity_poly.type
_entity_poly.pdbx_seq_one_letter_code
_entity_poly.pdbx_strand_id
1 'polypeptide(L)'
;NNIYVELGGNIGKPVLDLNLEKNPIVIIEASSFQLAYSKFVKPDYAILLNITNDHLDWHVSAKEYINSKFKIFSNQEKNNFAFINNKIFLKKFKKNKYKSKLQFINLKKYKKIKKKIKNDYLNSEVNEQNMSFVYYLSKILKINEKSLINSLKSFKGLPHRHEIFCKRNNKIFINDSKATSFEASKFALKSNKNIFWIVGGLPKTGDRFQLKEIKKNIVKAYIIGKHMKNFKRYLKGKINFRLCGTLKNAVIQVFKDSRNITNKKITILLSPASASYDQFK
;
A
#
# COMPACT_ATOMS: atom_id res chain seq x y z
N ASN A 1 -28.82 -5.83 13.14
CA ASN A 1 -28.47 -6.98 12.28
C ASN A 1 -26.95 -6.98 12.09
N ASN A 2 -26.31 -8.05 12.50
CA ASN A 2 -24.88 -8.25 12.25
C ASN A 2 -24.69 -8.57 10.76
N ILE A 3 -23.88 -7.76 10.07
CA ILE A 3 -23.49 -8.02 8.68
C ILE A 3 -22.22 -8.88 8.73
N TYR A 4 -22.29 -10.08 8.17
CA TYR A 4 -21.11 -10.92 8.00
C TYR A 4 -20.27 -10.42 6.83
N VAL A 5 -18.96 -10.45 7.00
CA VAL A 5 -18.01 -10.00 5.97
C VAL A 5 -16.93 -11.07 5.82
N GLU A 6 -16.70 -11.52 4.59
CA GLU A 6 -15.59 -12.38 4.22
C GLU A 6 -14.57 -11.60 3.38
N LEU A 7 -13.30 -11.80 3.68
CA LEU A 7 -12.18 -11.13 2.99
C LEU A 7 -11.24 -12.16 2.38
N GLY A 8 -10.94 -12.03 1.09
CA GLY A 8 -10.02 -12.94 0.43
C GLY A 8 -9.51 -12.43 -0.92
N GLY A 9 -8.92 -13.34 -1.69
CA GLY A 9 -8.35 -13.07 -3.00
C GLY A 9 -6.84 -13.05 -3.02
N ASN A 10 -6.24 -11.96 -3.46
CA ASN A 10 -4.77 -11.82 -3.51
C ASN A 10 -4.12 -11.72 -2.11
N ILE A 11 -4.91 -11.39 -1.09
CA ILE A 11 -4.53 -11.42 0.32
C ILE A 11 -5.58 -12.19 1.11
N GLY A 12 -5.18 -12.72 2.25
CA GLY A 12 -6.06 -13.49 3.12
C GLY A 12 -6.35 -14.88 2.56
N LYS A 13 -7.62 -15.29 2.59
CA LYS A 13 -8.06 -16.60 2.10
C LYS A 13 -8.16 -16.63 0.57
N PRO A 14 -7.85 -17.75 -0.09
CA PRO A 14 -8.23 -17.96 -1.49
C PRO A 14 -9.73 -17.75 -1.69
N VAL A 15 -10.14 -17.26 -2.88
CA VAL A 15 -11.56 -16.95 -3.13
C VAL A 15 -12.46 -18.18 -2.96
N LEU A 16 -11.97 -19.38 -3.31
CA LEU A 16 -12.73 -20.64 -3.21
C LEU A 16 -12.89 -21.13 -1.76
N ASP A 17 -12.08 -20.63 -0.83
CA ASP A 17 -12.14 -21.01 0.59
C ASP A 17 -13.02 -20.08 1.45
N LEU A 18 -13.68 -19.11 0.81
CA LEU A 18 -14.56 -18.18 1.51
C LEU A 18 -15.86 -18.87 1.94
N ASN A 19 -16.27 -18.63 3.17
CA ASN A 19 -17.53 -19.18 3.69
C ASN A 19 -18.71 -18.29 3.26
N LEU A 20 -19.59 -18.82 2.45
CA LEU A 20 -20.77 -18.11 1.92
C LEU A 20 -22.09 -18.48 2.63
N GLU A 21 -22.09 -19.40 3.58
CA GLU A 21 -23.30 -19.92 4.25
C GLU A 21 -24.18 -18.83 4.88
N LYS A 22 -23.55 -17.79 5.42
CA LYS A 22 -24.25 -16.67 6.08
C LYS A 22 -24.57 -15.51 5.14
N ASN A 23 -24.48 -15.73 3.83
CA ASN A 23 -24.66 -14.71 2.81
C ASN A 23 -23.86 -13.41 3.12
N PRO A 24 -22.51 -13.52 3.28
CA PRO A 24 -21.69 -12.41 3.69
C PRO A 24 -21.56 -11.35 2.60
N ILE A 25 -21.15 -10.12 2.99
CA ILE A 25 -20.51 -9.20 2.04
C ILE A 25 -19.11 -9.72 1.79
N VAL A 26 -18.84 -10.11 0.56
CA VAL A 26 -17.52 -10.63 0.14
C VAL A 26 -16.66 -9.48 -0.36
N ILE A 27 -15.50 -9.29 0.25
CA ILE A 27 -14.50 -8.30 -0.17
C ILE A 27 -13.32 -9.05 -0.78
N ILE A 28 -13.05 -8.80 -2.07
CA ILE A 28 -11.98 -9.47 -2.79
C ILE A 28 -10.91 -8.44 -3.19
N GLU A 29 -9.67 -8.67 -2.75
CA GLU A 29 -8.52 -8.01 -3.35
C GLU A 29 -8.12 -8.77 -4.62
N ALA A 30 -8.35 -8.15 -5.80
CA ALA A 30 -8.03 -8.76 -7.08
C ALA A 30 -6.72 -8.20 -7.65
N SER A 31 -5.73 -9.07 -7.87
CA SER A 31 -4.50 -8.71 -8.57
C SER A 31 -4.74 -8.58 -10.09
N SER A 32 -3.82 -7.88 -10.77
CA SER A 32 -3.86 -7.80 -12.24
C SER A 32 -3.72 -9.17 -12.91
N PHE A 33 -2.99 -10.10 -12.28
CA PHE A 33 -2.84 -11.49 -12.74
C PHE A 33 -4.17 -12.23 -12.72
N GLN A 34 -4.87 -12.20 -11.59
CA GLN A 34 -6.18 -12.83 -11.45
C GLN A 34 -7.19 -12.23 -12.43
N LEU A 35 -7.22 -10.90 -12.57
CA LEU A 35 -8.12 -10.23 -13.51
C LEU A 35 -7.76 -10.53 -14.97
N ALA A 36 -6.48 -10.72 -15.31
CA ALA A 36 -6.06 -11.08 -16.66
C ALA A 36 -6.71 -12.39 -17.15
N TYR A 37 -6.81 -13.38 -16.26
CA TYR A 37 -7.42 -14.68 -16.57
C TYR A 37 -8.93 -14.76 -16.27
N SER A 38 -9.47 -13.81 -15.53
CA SER A 38 -10.89 -13.84 -15.15
C SER A 38 -11.79 -13.43 -16.32
N LYS A 39 -12.76 -14.30 -16.67
CA LYS A 39 -13.75 -14.05 -17.72
C LYS A 39 -15.08 -13.52 -17.15
N PHE A 40 -15.49 -14.00 -15.97
CA PHE A 40 -16.84 -13.84 -15.45
C PHE A 40 -16.94 -12.99 -14.18
N VAL A 41 -15.86 -12.33 -13.77
CA VAL A 41 -15.87 -11.45 -12.58
C VAL A 41 -16.88 -10.32 -12.77
N LYS A 42 -17.90 -10.30 -11.89
CA LYS A 42 -18.99 -9.31 -11.89
C LYS A 42 -19.22 -8.80 -10.45
N PRO A 43 -18.40 -7.89 -9.93
CA PRO A 43 -18.61 -7.34 -8.61
C PRO A 43 -19.74 -6.31 -8.60
N ASP A 44 -20.53 -6.26 -7.51
CA ASP A 44 -21.53 -5.21 -7.32
C ASP A 44 -20.87 -3.84 -7.16
N TYR A 45 -19.73 -3.81 -6.50
CA TYR A 45 -18.93 -2.62 -6.22
C TYR A 45 -17.48 -2.87 -6.65
N ALA A 46 -17.06 -2.28 -7.76
CA ALA A 46 -15.69 -2.38 -8.26
C ALA A 46 -14.89 -1.12 -7.93
N ILE A 47 -13.78 -1.26 -7.23
CA ILE A 47 -12.92 -0.16 -6.80
C ILE A 47 -11.57 -0.25 -7.51
N LEU A 48 -11.22 0.74 -8.31
CA LEU A 48 -9.89 0.89 -8.90
C LEU A 48 -9.13 1.99 -8.14
N LEU A 49 -8.27 1.59 -7.20
CA LEU A 49 -7.55 2.51 -6.31
C LEU A 49 -6.53 3.36 -7.05
N ASN A 50 -5.48 2.73 -7.57
CA ASN A 50 -4.43 3.36 -8.36
C ASN A 50 -3.78 2.33 -9.28
N ILE A 51 -3.04 2.82 -10.25
CA ILE A 51 -2.17 2.02 -11.11
C ILE A 51 -0.83 2.75 -11.17
N THR A 52 0.21 2.10 -10.70
CA THR A 52 1.61 2.52 -10.83
C THR A 52 2.34 1.53 -11.72
N ASN A 53 3.49 1.91 -12.26
CA ASN A 53 4.30 0.96 -13.03
C ASN A 53 4.78 -0.17 -12.11
N ASP A 54 4.21 -1.34 -12.30
CA ASP A 54 4.57 -2.57 -11.60
C ASP A 54 4.26 -3.77 -12.49
N HIS A 55 4.88 -4.92 -12.21
CA HIS A 55 4.60 -6.19 -12.89
C HIS A 55 4.76 -6.15 -14.42
N LEU A 56 5.67 -5.29 -14.94
CA LEU A 56 5.92 -5.20 -16.38
C LEU A 56 6.74 -6.38 -16.91
N ASP A 57 7.38 -7.11 -16.04
CA ASP A 57 8.04 -8.40 -16.27
C ASP A 57 7.05 -9.50 -16.64
N TRP A 58 5.82 -9.41 -16.19
CA TRP A 58 4.76 -10.37 -16.50
C TRP A 58 3.78 -9.86 -17.57
N HIS A 59 3.36 -8.60 -17.46
CA HIS A 59 2.41 -7.97 -18.39
C HIS A 59 3.16 -7.35 -19.58
N VAL A 60 3.78 -7.96 -20.41
CA VAL A 60 4.46 -7.50 -21.64
C VAL A 60 4.51 -5.96 -21.84
N SER A 61 3.49 -5.23 -21.40
CA SER A 61 3.40 -3.77 -21.52
C SER A 61 2.55 -3.12 -20.43
N ALA A 62 2.81 -1.83 -20.16
CA ALA A 62 1.98 -1.01 -19.26
C ALA A 62 0.51 -0.93 -19.74
N LYS A 63 0.26 -0.96 -21.05
CA LYS A 63 -1.07 -0.97 -21.64
C LYS A 63 -1.82 -2.24 -21.27
N GLU A 64 -1.18 -3.40 -21.36
CA GLU A 64 -1.76 -4.69 -20.99
C GLU A 64 -2.04 -4.77 -19.49
N TYR A 65 -1.11 -4.32 -18.65
CA TYR A 65 -1.31 -4.21 -17.21
C TYR A 65 -2.54 -3.36 -16.85
N ILE A 66 -2.67 -2.18 -17.47
CA ILE A 66 -3.84 -1.32 -17.27
C ILE A 66 -5.12 -2.02 -17.77
N ASN A 67 -5.10 -2.66 -18.93
CA ASN A 67 -6.24 -3.36 -19.49
C ASN A 67 -6.71 -4.51 -18.58
N SER A 68 -5.76 -5.29 -18.04
CA SER A 68 -6.07 -6.37 -17.10
C SER A 68 -6.80 -5.85 -15.86
N LYS A 69 -6.33 -4.75 -15.26
CA LYS A 69 -7.03 -4.13 -14.13
C LYS A 69 -8.42 -3.60 -14.47
N PHE A 70 -8.62 -3.12 -15.69
CA PHE A 70 -9.94 -2.62 -16.14
C PHE A 70 -10.96 -3.72 -16.39
N LYS A 71 -10.54 -5.00 -16.51
CA LYS A 71 -11.46 -6.13 -16.61
C LYS A 71 -12.42 -6.24 -15.41
N ILE A 72 -12.07 -5.67 -14.26
CA ILE A 72 -12.96 -5.62 -13.08
C ILE A 72 -14.31 -4.98 -13.38
N PHE A 73 -14.40 -4.13 -14.41
CA PHE A 73 -15.64 -3.44 -14.82
C PHE A 73 -16.35 -4.14 -15.97
N SER A 74 -15.73 -5.14 -16.63
CA SER A 74 -16.18 -5.65 -17.94
C SER A 74 -17.57 -6.27 -17.91
N ASN A 75 -17.89 -7.00 -16.85
CA ASN A 75 -19.17 -7.69 -16.72
C ASN A 75 -20.18 -6.96 -15.82
N GLN A 76 -19.81 -5.77 -15.33
CA GLN A 76 -20.74 -4.96 -14.53
C GLN A 76 -21.92 -4.48 -15.39
N GLU A 77 -23.09 -4.42 -14.78
CA GLU A 77 -24.34 -3.95 -15.36
C GLU A 77 -24.79 -2.61 -14.76
N LYS A 78 -25.93 -2.09 -15.25
CA LYS A 78 -26.50 -0.79 -14.84
C LYS A 78 -26.75 -0.65 -13.32
N ASN A 79 -26.91 -1.76 -12.59
CA ASN A 79 -27.13 -1.75 -11.13
C ASN A 79 -25.83 -1.78 -10.32
N ASN A 80 -24.71 -2.12 -10.94
CA ASN A 80 -23.41 -2.18 -10.27
C ASN A 80 -22.73 -0.81 -10.24
N PHE A 81 -21.75 -0.65 -9.36
CA PHE A 81 -21.03 0.61 -9.15
C PHE A 81 -19.54 0.47 -9.45
N ALA A 82 -18.99 1.41 -10.19
CA ALA A 82 -17.56 1.54 -10.48
C ALA A 82 -16.99 2.79 -9.79
N PHE A 83 -15.90 2.64 -9.03
CA PHE A 83 -15.26 3.73 -8.30
C PHE A 83 -13.89 4.02 -8.86
N ILE A 84 -13.65 5.27 -9.27
CA ILE A 84 -12.39 5.74 -9.87
C ILE A 84 -12.07 7.13 -9.32
N ASN A 85 -10.78 7.42 -9.04
CA ASN A 85 -10.31 8.73 -8.56
C ASN A 85 -9.37 9.46 -9.52
N ASN A 86 -9.07 8.89 -10.68
CA ASN A 86 -8.10 9.42 -11.62
C ASN A 86 -8.77 9.82 -12.94
N LYS A 87 -8.47 11.03 -13.44
CA LYS A 87 -9.07 11.57 -14.68
C LYS A 87 -8.69 10.76 -15.94
N ILE A 88 -7.48 10.18 -15.98
CA ILE A 88 -7.04 9.32 -17.11
C ILE A 88 -7.87 8.05 -17.13
N PHE A 89 -8.07 7.43 -15.97
CA PHE A 89 -8.90 6.23 -15.83
C PHE A 89 -10.38 6.52 -16.11
N LEU A 90 -10.86 7.69 -15.72
CA LEU A 90 -12.18 8.16 -16.05
C LEU A 90 -12.39 8.24 -17.57
N LYS A 91 -11.42 8.83 -18.31
CA LYS A 91 -11.47 8.88 -19.78
C LYS A 91 -11.50 7.48 -20.39
N LYS A 92 -10.64 6.57 -19.90
CA LYS A 92 -10.61 5.18 -20.37
C LYS A 92 -11.91 4.45 -20.05
N PHE A 93 -12.49 4.62 -18.86
CA PHE A 93 -13.77 4.04 -18.47
C PHE A 93 -14.89 4.44 -19.44
N LYS A 94 -15.00 5.74 -19.73
CA LYS A 94 -16.00 6.28 -20.67
C LYS A 94 -15.77 5.77 -22.10
N LYS A 95 -14.51 5.73 -22.56
CA LYS A 95 -14.15 5.21 -23.90
C LYS A 95 -14.59 3.76 -24.08
N ASN A 96 -14.43 2.92 -23.03
CA ASN A 96 -14.80 1.51 -23.07
C ASN A 96 -16.30 1.26 -22.91
N LYS A 97 -17.12 2.30 -22.69
CA LYS A 97 -18.58 2.23 -22.57
C LYS A 97 -19.07 1.20 -21.55
N TYR A 98 -18.37 1.06 -20.40
CA TYR A 98 -18.83 0.18 -19.31
C TYR A 98 -20.23 0.58 -18.83
N LYS A 99 -21.04 -0.41 -18.47
CA LYS A 99 -22.47 -0.22 -18.15
C LYS A 99 -22.74 0.29 -16.73
N SER A 100 -21.81 0.06 -15.80
CA SER A 100 -21.98 0.36 -14.37
C SER A 100 -22.10 1.85 -14.07
N LYS A 101 -22.75 2.17 -12.95
CA LYS A 101 -22.86 3.52 -12.40
C LYS A 101 -21.49 4.01 -11.93
N LEU A 102 -20.94 4.97 -12.65
CA LEU A 102 -19.62 5.51 -12.33
C LEU A 102 -19.69 6.50 -11.16
N GLN A 103 -18.87 6.26 -10.15
CA GLN A 103 -18.61 7.14 -9.02
C GLN A 103 -17.19 7.71 -9.14
N PHE A 104 -17.07 8.98 -9.54
CA PHE A 104 -15.77 9.65 -9.53
C PHE A 104 -15.48 10.18 -8.14
N ILE A 105 -14.40 9.64 -7.52
CA ILE A 105 -14.07 9.90 -6.13
C ILE A 105 -13.35 11.26 -5.99
N ASN A 106 -13.92 12.14 -5.17
CA ASN A 106 -13.34 13.43 -4.84
C ASN A 106 -12.89 13.45 -3.36
N LEU A 107 -11.60 13.68 -3.16
CA LEU A 107 -10.98 13.78 -1.83
C LEU A 107 -11.62 14.85 -0.93
N LYS A 108 -12.16 15.94 -1.51
CA LYS A 108 -12.75 17.05 -0.75
C LYS A 108 -13.86 16.60 0.19
N LYS A 109 -14.69 15.63 -0.23
CA LYS A 109 -15.81 15.12 0.59
C LYS A 109 -15.31 14.37 1.82
N TYR A 110 -14.29 13.52 1.67
CA TYR A 110 -13.70 12.80 2.79
C TYR A 110 -12.99 13.74 3.78
N LYS A 111 -12.31 14.77 3.30
CA LYS A 111 -11.61 15.76 4.15
C LYS A 111 -12.51 16.38 5.20
N LYS A 112 -13.80 16.50 4.96
CA LYS A 112 -14.77 17.04 5.95
C LYS A 112 -14.88 16.14 7.18
N ILE A 113 -14.87 14.82 7.01
CA ILE A 113 -14.97 13.89 8.14
C ILE A 113 -13.59 13.48 8.70
N LYS A 114 -12.52 13.58 7.92
CA LYS A 114 -11.15 13.24 8.33
C LYS A 114 -10.77 13.89 9.66
N LYS A 115 -11.14 15.16 9.86
CA LYS A 115 -10.87 15.89 11.11
C LYS A 115 -11.48 15.24 12.35
N LYS A 116 -12.57 14.48 12.19
CA LYS A 116 -13.24 13.72 13.27
C LYS A 116 -12.54 12.39 13.55
N ILE A 117 -11.66 11.93 12.64
CA ILE A 117 -10.97 10.64 12.72
C ILE A 117 -9.57 10.89 13.27
N LYS A 118 -9.39 10.72 14.59
CA LYS A 118 -8.09 10.83 15.26
C LYS A 118 -7.35 9.49 15.13
N ASN A 119 -6.78 9.21 13.95
CA ASN A 119 -6.03 7.98 13.67
C ASN A 119 -4.81 8.33 12.80
N ASP A 120 -3.62 8.28 13.40
CA ASP A 120 -2.37 8.68 12.75
C ASP A 120 -2.03 7.80 11.53
N TYR A 121 -2.35 6.51 11.56
CA TYR A 121 -2.14 5.60 10.45
C TYR A 121 -2.97 6.01 9.22
N LEU A 122 -4.25 6.33 9.41
CA LEU A 122 -5.17 6.71 8.34
C LEU A 122 -4.99 8.16 7.86
N ASN A 123 -4.28 9.00 8.63
CA ASN A 123 -4.08 10.41 8.29
C ASN A 123 -3.01 10.66 7.23
N SER A 124 -2.31 9.62 6.78
CA SER A 124 -1.34 9.73 5.70
C SER A 124 -1.98 10.04 4.35
N GLU A 125 -1.23 10.64 3.42
CA GLU A 125 -1.73 11.02 2.09
C GLU A 125 -2.25 9.81 1.29
N VAL A 126 -1.53 8.69 1.33
CA VAL A 126 -1.93 7.45 0.63
C VAL A 126 -3.22 6.89 1.23
N ASN A 127 -3.31 6.84 2.57
CA ASN A 127 -4.51 6.35 3.22
C ASN A 127 -5.69 7.30 3.06
N GLU A 128 -5.47 8.61 2.94
CA GLU A 128 -6.52 9.57 2.63
C GLU A 128 -7.22 9.23 1.29
N GLN A 129 -6.45 8.84 0.27
CA GLN A 129 -7.01 8.38 -0.98
C GLN A 129 -7.84 7.11 -0.78
N ASN A 130 -7.29 6.10 -0.13
CA ASN A 130 -7.99 4.84 0.15
C ASN A 130 -9.26 5.08 0.98
N MET A 131 -9.19 5.90 2.02
CA MET A 131 -10.33 6.24 2.86
C MET A 131 -11.42 7.01 2.12
N SER A 132 -11.08 7.75 1.07
CA SER A 132 -12.07 8.39 0.22
C SER A 132 -12.96 7.37 -0.49
N PHE A 133 -12.40 6.26 -0.97
CA PHE A 133 -13.21 5.16 -1.53
C PHE A 133 -14.11 4.53 -0.47
N VAL A 134 -13.57 4.24 0.72
CA VAL A 134 -14.35 3.71 1.84
C VAL A 134 -15.51 4.64 2.19
N TYR A 135 -15.27 5.95 2.25
CA TYR A 135 -16.31 6.94 2.53
C TYR A 135 -17.42 6.95 1.47
N TYR A 136 -17.07 6.92 0.18
CA TYR A 136 -18.08 6.90 -0.89
C TYR A 136 -18.88 5.58 -0.89
N LEU A 137 -18.19 4.45 -0.70
CA LEU A 137 -18.86 3.14 -0.59
C LEU A 137 -19.81 3.12 0.61
N SER A 138 -19.38 3.63 1.78
CA SER A 138 -20.22 3.69 2.98
C SER A 138 -21.50 4.50 2.77
N LYS A 139 -21.46 5.57 1.96
CA LYS A 139 -22.66 6.35 1.62
C LYS A 139 -23.62 5.56 0.73
N ILE A 140 -23.11 4.80 -0.24
CA ILE A 140 -23.94 3.95 -1.11
C ILE A 140 -24.57 2.81 -0.30
N LEU A 141 -23.79 2.21 0.61
CA LEU A 141 -24.26 1.17 1.53
C LEU A 141 -25.13 1.71 2.68
N LYS A 142 -25.39 3.02 2.72
CA LYS A 142 -26.17 3.70 3.76
C LYS A 142 -25.63 3.47 5.19
N ILE A 143 -24.31 3.29 5.32
CA ILE A 143 -23.66 3.14 6.63
C ILE A 143 -23.73 4.47 7.39
N ASN A 144 -24.15 4.42 8.64
CA ASN A 144 -24.21 5.58 9.51
C ASN A 144 -22.81 6.20 9.71
N GLU A 145 -22.72 7.54 9.61
CA GLU A 145 -21.43 8.25 9.71
C GLU A 145 -20.73 8.05 11.06
N LYS A 146 -21.50 8.00 12.17
CA LYS A 146 -20.95 7.76 13.51
C LYS A 146 -20.29 6.37 13.59
N SER A 147 -20.94 5.34 13.04
CA SER A 147 -20.39 3.98 12.97
C SER A 147 -19.13 3.92 12.12
N LEU A 148 -19.12 4.56 10.96
CA LEU A 148 -17.93 4.69 10.11
C LEU A 148 -16.77 5.34 10.86
N ILE A 149 -17.01 6.50 11.50
CA ILE A 149 -15.98 7.22 12.24
C ILE A 149 -15.42 6.37 13.38
N ASN A 150 -16.28 5.67 14.13
CA ASN A 150 -15.84 4.82 15.24
C ASN A 150 -14.97 3.66 14.73
N SER A 151 -15.36 2.97 13.65
CA SER A 151 -14.57 1.92 13.02
C SER A 151 -13.21 2.43 12.54
N LEU A 152 -13.16 3.62 11.95
CA LEU A 152 -11.91 4.22 11.48
C LEU A 152 -11.01 4.67 12.65
N LYS A 153 -11.58 5.13 13.77
CA LYS A 153 -10.80 5.46 14.99
C LYS A 153 -10.13 4.22 15.59
N SER A 154 -10.82 3.10 15.62
CA SER A 154 -10.33 1.84 16.21
C SER A 154 -9.40 1.06 15.29
N PHE A 155 -9.28 1.43 14.00
CA PHE A 155 -8.47 0.71 13.03
C PHE A 155 -6.98 0.83 13.34
N LYS A 156 -6.33 -0.29 13.62
CA LYS A 156 -4.93 -0.35 14.03
C LYS A 156 -3.92 -0.38 12.87
N GLY A 157 -4.39 -0.38 11.63
CA GLY A 157 -3.56 -0.61 10.45
C GLY A 157 -3.47 -2.09 10.07
N LEU A 158 -2.70 -2.37 9.03
CA LEU A 158 -2.44 -3.74 8.58
C LEU A 158 -1.02 -4.15 9.02
N PRO A 159 -0.82 -5.41 9.45
CA PRO A 159 0.51 -5.93 9.74
C PRO A 159 1.47 -5.70 8.57
N HIS A 160 2.70 -5.36 8.88
CA HIS A 160 3.77 -5.15 7.90
C HIS A 160 3.57 -4.00 6.89
N ARG A 161 2.56 -3.14 7.07
CA ARG A 161 2.32 -1.95 6.26
C ARG A 161 2.41 -0.69 7.11
N HIS A 162 3.58 -0.08 7.17
CA HIS A 162 3.87 1.08 8.02
C HIS A 162 3.45 0.86 9.49
N GLU A 163 3.59 -0.35 9.96
CA GLU A 163 3.19 -0.81 11.28
C GLU A 163 4.13 -0.28 12.34
N ILE A 164 3.65 0.61 13.20
CA ILE A 164 4.40 1.04 14.39
C ILE A 164 4.21 -0.03 15.45
N PHE A 165 5.16 -0.95 15.57
CA PHE A 165 5.06 -2.07 16.50
C PHE A 165 5.74 -1.81 17.85
N CYS A 166 6.62 -0.80 17.94
CA CYS A 166 7.28 -0.46 19.19
C CYS A 166 7.61 1.04 19.26
N LYS A 167 7.41 1.63 20.41
CA LYS A 167 7.90 2.97 20.77
C LYS A 167 8.68 2.85 22.08
N ARG A 168 9.97 3.19 22.09
CA ARG A 168 10.80 3.14 23.29
C ARG A 168 11.70 4.36 23.36
N ASN A 169 11.58 5.12 24.44
CA ASN A 169 12.26 6.41 24.62
C ASN A 169 11.98 7.34 23.42
N ASN A 170 13.04 7.86 22.79
CA ASN A 170 12.95 8.71 21.59
C ASN A 170 12.92 7.93 20.27
N LYS A 171 12.76 6.60 20.29
CA LYS A 171 12.83 5.70 19.13
C LYS A 171 11.44 5.16 18.75
N ILE A 172 11.12 5.23 17.47
CA ILE A 172 9.92 4.62 16.88
C ILE A 172 10.39 3.52 15.93
N PHE A 173 9.84 2.32 16.09
CA PHE A 173 10.14 1.16 15.25
C PHE A 173 8.98 0.89 14.31
N ILE A 174 9.24 0.91 13.01
CA ILE A 174 8.24 0.74 11.96
C ILE A 174 8.59 -0.47 11.12
N ASN A 175 7.64 -1.40 11.01
CA ASN A 175 7.68 -2.51 10.09
C ASN A 175 6.85 -2.18 8.84
N ASP A 176 7.51 -2.01 7.73
CA ASP A 176 6.92 -1.74 6.42
C ASP A 176 7.44 -2.76 5.38
N SER A 177 7.60 -4.02 5.84
CA SER A 177 8.20 -5.10 5.03
C SER A 177 7.36 -5.48 3.81
N LYS A 178 6.08 -5.09 3.74
CA LYS A 178 5.23 -5.20 2.54
C LYS A 178 5.59 -4.20 1.44
N ALA A 179 6.47 -3.22 1.68
CA ALA A 179 6.98 -2.31 0.66
C ALA A 179 8.03 -3.01 -0.24
N THR A 180 7.55 -3.77 -1.21
CA THR A 180 8.36 -4.60 -2.13
C THR A 180 8.86 -3.85 -3.37
N SER A 181 8.71 -2.53 -3.42
CA SER A 181 9.28 -1.64 -4.44
C SER A 181 9.70 -0.32 -3.82
N PHE A 182 10.58 0.42 -4.49
CA PHE A 182 10.99 1.74 -4.01
C PHE A 182 9.80 2.72 -3.94
N GLU A 183 8.88 2.65 -4.89
CA GLU A 183 7.69 3.49 -4.89
C GLU A 183 6.80 3.22 -3.66
N ALA A 184 6.65 1.95 -3.25
CA ALA A 184 5.94 1.59 -2.03
C ALA A 184 6.62 2.13 -0.77
N SER A 185 7.97 2.09 -0.70
CA SER A 185 8.74 2.63 0.44
C SER A 185 8.71 4.15 0.54
N LYS A 186 8.46 4.86 -0.57
CA LYS A 186 8.47 6.34 -0.59
C LYS A 186 7.57 6.95 0.47
N PHE A 187 6.41 6.36 0.69
CA PHE A 187 5.49 6.87 1.70
C PHE A 187 6.12 6.89 3.09
N ALA A 188 6.66 5.75 3.55
CA ALA A 188 7.30 5.64 4.85
C ALA A 188 8.51 6.58 4.98
N LEU A 189 9.28 6.74 3.90
CA LEU A 189 10.45 7.63 3.83
C LEU A 189 10.08 9.13 3.82
N LYS A 190 8.91 9.50 3.28
CA LYS A 190 8.40 10.88 3.31
C LYS A 190 7.76 11.26 4.64
N SER A 191 7.03 10.34 5.24
CA SER A 191 6.21 10.59 6.43
C SER A 191 7.01 10.61 7.74
N ASN A 192 8.24 10.11 7.72
CA ASN A 192 9.09 10.04 8.90
C ASN A 192 10.34 10.91 8.75
N LYS A 193 10.98 11.20 9.88
CA LYS A 193 12.22 11.98 9.95
C LYS A 193 13.28 11.23 10.77
N ASN A 194 14.53 11.62 10.58
CA ASN A 194 15.69 11.02 11.26
C ASN A 194 15.69 9.49 11.12
N ILE A 195 15.52 9.02 9.89
CA ILE A 195 15.29 7.61 9.59
C ILE A 195 16.60 6.84 9.53
N PHE A 196 16.68 5.75 10.29
CA PHE A 196 17.62 4.66 10.15
C PHE A 196 16.93 3.60 9.28
N TRP A 197 17.27 3.56 8.00
CA TRP A 197 16.52 2.81 6.99
C TRP A 197 17.14 1.45 6.72
N ILE A 198 16.43 0.36 7.00
CA ILE A 198 16.82 -1.00 6.62
C ILE A 198 16.20 -1.30 5.26
N VAL A 199 17.06 -1.54 4.25
CA VAL A 199 16.69 -1.65 2.82
C VAL A 199 17.46 -2.78 2.16
N GLY A 200 16.84 -3.47 1.19
CA GLY A 200 17.51 -4.53 0.43
C GLY A 200 16.65 -5.75 0.19
N GLY A 201 17.11 -6.61 -0.72
CA GLY A 201 16.43 -7.80 -1.22
C GLY A 201 16.63 -7.93 -2.73
N LEU A 202 15.67 -8.51 -3.42
CA LEU A 202 15.63 -8.66 -4.88
C LEU A 202 15.08 -7.37 -5.51
N PRO A 203 15.92 -6.52 -6.14
CA PRO A 203 15.44 -5.30 -6.80
C PRO A 203 14.61 -5.66 -8.02
N LYS A 204 13.52 -4.93 -8.25
CA LYS A 204 12.72 -5.08 -9.47
C LYS A 204 13.42 -4.44 -10.66
N THR A 205 13.28 -5.06 -11.82
CA THR A 205 13.76 -4.49 -13.09
C THR A 205 13.08 -3.16 -13.35
N GLY A 206 13.87 -2.12 -13.62
CA GLY A 206 13.35 -0.77 -13.90
C GLY A 206 13.06 0.09 -12.66
N ASP A 207 13.26 -0.40 -11.44
CA ASP A 207 13.15 0.42 -10.22
C ASP A 207 14.14 1.59 -10.24
N ARG A 208 13.61 2.81 -10.06
CA ARG A 208 14.40 4.05 -10.00
C ARG A 208 14.30 4.66 -8.60
N PHE A 209 15.42 4.70 -7.91
CA PHE A 209 15.53 5.32 -6.59
C PHE A 209 15.61 6.85 -6.68
N GLN A 210 14.46 7.51 -6.72
CA GLN A 210 14.34 8.98 -6.75
C GLN A 210 14.45 9.56 -5.34
N LEU A 211 15.69 9.73 -4.87
CA LEU A 211 15.99 10.08 -3.48
C LEU A 211 15.94 11.59 -3.19
N LYS A 212 15.86 12.46 -4.21
CA LYS A 212 16.00 13.92 -4.08
C LYS A 212 15.14 14.52 -2.96
N GLU A 213 13.86 14.14 -2.90
CA GLU A 213 12.92 14.71 -1.94
C GLU A 213 12.98 14.08 -0.53
N ILE A 214 13.50 12.86 -0.42
CA ILE A 214 13.45 12.07 0.81
C ILE A 214 14.80 11.93 1.51
N LYS A 215 15.92 12.19 0.82
CA LYS A 215 17.27 12.04 1.39
C LYS A 215 17.47 12.82 2.70
N LYS A 216 16.84 14.00 2.82
CA LYS A 216 16.90 14.84 4.02
C LYS A 216 16.29 14.21 5.27
N ASN A 217 15.42 13.21 5.09
CA ASN A 217 14.76 12.49 6.19
C ASN A 217 15.59 11.29 6.67
N ILE A 218 16.58 10.83 5.87
CA ILE A 218 17.33 9.60 6.11
C ILE A 218 18.69 9.94 6.69
N VAL A 219 18.96 9.44 7.88
CA VAL A 219 20.27 9.58 8.55
C VAL A 219 21.27 8.60 7.95
N LYS A 220 20.87 7.32 7.84
CA LYS A 220 21.71 6.25 7.34
C LYS A 220 20.87 5.08 6.83
N ALA A 221 21.34 4.42 5.79
CA ALA A 221 20.75 3.20 5.26
C ALA A 221 21.59 1.96 5.63
N TYR A 222 20.92 0.85 5.91
CA TYR A 222 21.50 -0.44 6.26
C TYR A 222 21.07 -1.46 5.22
N ILE A 223 22.00 -1.85 4.37
CA ILE A 223 21.71 -2.67 3.20
C ILE A 223 21.79 -4.15 3.57
N ILE A 224 20.74 -4.89 3.29
CA ILE A 224 20.59 -6.33 3.54
C ILE A 224 20.37 -7.12 2.25
N GLY A 225 20.46 -8.46 2.35
CA GLY A 225 20.20 -9.38 1.25
C GLY A 225 21.39 -9.66 0.33
N LYS A 226 21.18 -10.53 -0.64
CA LYS A 226 22.24 -10.97 -1.57
C LYS A 226 22.61 -9.91 -2.60
N HIS A 227 21.69 -9.03 -2.96
CA HIS A 227 21.87 -8.01 -4.02
C HIS A 227 22.37 -6.65 -3.51
N MET A 228 23.14 -6.63 -2.42
CA MET A 228 23.65 -5.39 -1.81
C MET A 228 24.40 -4.47 -2.79
N LYS A 229 25.08 -5.02 -3.81
CA LYS A 229 25.80 -4.22 -4.83
C LYS A 229 24.87 -3.27 -5.58
N ASN A 230 23.64 -3.69 -5.89
CA ASN A 230 22.65 -2.86 -6.58
C ASN A 230 22.20 -1.69 -5.70
N PHE A 231 21.85 -1.97 -4.43
CA PHE A 231 21.45 -0.94 -3.47
C PHE A 231 22.59 0.03 -3.16
N LYS A 232 23.84 -0.47 -3.03
CA LYS A 232 25.02 0.38 -2.93
C LYS A 232 25.09 1.38 -4.09
N ARG A 233 24.89 0.93 -5.33
CA ARG A 233 24.89 1.77 -6.53
C ARG A 233 23.78 2.83 -6.49
N TYR A 234 22.58 2.49 -6.04
CA TYR A 234 21.46 3.43 -5.94
C TYR A 234 21.68 4.52 -4.89
N LEU A 235 22.37 4.19 -3.78
CA LEU A 235 22.56 5.08 -2.62
C LEU A 235 23.89 5.84 -2.63
N LYS A 236 24.92 5.37 -3.36
CA LYS A 236 26.27 5.97 -3.41
C LYS A 236 26.20 7.46 -3.79
N GLY A 237 26.86 8.30 -3.01
CA GLY A 237 26.89 9.75 -3.17
C GLY A 237 25.58 10.49 -2.83
N LYS A 238 24.56 9.79 -2.35
CA LYS A 238 23.25 10.38 -2.03
C LYS A 238 22.84 10.21 -0.56
N ILE A 239 23.13 9.06 0.04
CA ILE A 239 22.79 8.70 1.42
C ILE A 239 23.93 7.90 2.00
N ASN A 240 24.31 8.18 3.26
CA ASN A 240 25.24 7.35 4.01
C ASN A 240 24.66 5.95 4.20
N PHE A 241 25.45 4.92 3.98
CA PHE A 241 24.97 3.55 4.11
C PHE A 241 26.03 2.61 4.72
N ARG A 242 25.55 1.45 5.18
CA ARG A 242 26.37 0.33 5.64
C ARG A 242 25.89 -0.97 5.03
N LEU A 243 26.80 -1.82 4.58
CA LEU A 243 26.47 -3.17 4.12
C LEU A 243 26.38 -4.08 5.34
N CYS A 244 25.23 -4.71 5.55
CA CYS A 244 24.95 -5.54 6.74
C CYS A 244 24.71 -7.01 6.42
N GLY A 245 24.33 -7.33 5.18
CA GLY A 245 24.06 -8.70 4.73
C GLY A 245 22.75 -9.26 5.25
N THR A 246 22.55 -9.31 6.56
CA THR A 246 21.34 -9.86 7.19
C THR A 246 20.55 -8.81 7.96
N LEU A 247 19.26 -9.07 8.16
CA LEU A 247 18.40 -8.22 9.00
C LEU A 247 18.94 -8.13 10.43
N LYS A 248 19.38 -9.26 11.01
CA LYS A 248 19.95 -9.31 12.35
C LYS A 248 21.14 -8.33 12.48
N ASN A 249 22.08 -8.38 11.55
CA ASN A 249 23.24 -7.49 11.56
C ASN A 249 22.83 -6.02 11.38
N ALA A 250 21.87 -5.74 10.50
CA ALA A 250 21.36 -4.38 10.30
C ALA A 250 20.76 -3.82 11.58
N VAL A 251 19.93 -4.59 12.28
CA VAL A 251 19.33 -4.19 13.56
C VAL A 251 20.42 -3.89 14.60
N ILE A 252 21.41 -4.77 14.76
CA ILE A 252 22.54 -4.56 15.69
C ILE A 252 23.27 -3.24 15.38
N GLN A 253 23.54 -2.98 14.09
CA GLN A 253 24.24 -1.74 13.69
C GLN A 253 23.37 -0.49 13.89
N VAL A 254 22.07 -0.57 13.61
CA VAL A 254 21.12 0.51 13.89
C VAL A 254 21.15 0.87 15.38
N PHE A 255 21.10 -0.14 16.27
CA PHE A 255 21.19 0.12 17.72
C PHE A 255 22.51 0.77 18.13
N LYS A 256 23.64 0.31 17.60
CA LYS A 256 24.95 0.92 17.85
C LYS A 256 24.99 2.38 17.40
N ASP A 257 24.57 2.65 16.15
CA ASP A 257 24.64 3.99 15.56
C ASP A 257 23.62 4.97 16.19
N SER A 258 22.51 4.46 16.74
CA SER A 258 21.45 5.27 17.34
C SER A 258 21.57 5.43 18.86
N ARG A 259 22.53 4.77 19.52
CA ARG A 259 22.65 4.71 20.99
C ARG A 259 22.79 6.09 21.63
N ASN A 260 23.63 6.92 21.06
CA ASN A 260 23.98 8.24 21.61
C ASN A 260 23.08 9.38 21.14
N ILE A 261 22.03 9.08 20.36
CA ILE A 261 21.09 10.08 19.91
C ILE A 261 19.92 10.15 20.88
N THR A 262 19.97 11.10 21.81
CA THR A 262 18.95 11.25 22.87
C THR A 262 18.08 12.48 22.67
N ASN A 263 18.58 13.51 21.99
CA ASN A 263 17.99 14.86 21.91
C ASN A 263 16.93 15.02 20.81
N LYS A 264 16.68 13.99 19.98
CA LYS A 264 15.68 14.04 18.92
C LYS A 264 15.00 12.69 18.73
N LYS A 265 13.74 12.72 18.27
CA LYS A 265 13.02 11.50 17.86
C LYS A 265 13.66 10.92 16.63
N ILE A 266 13.88 9.61 16.61
CA ILE A 266 14.41 8.85 15.48
C ILE A 266 13.43 7.75 15.08
N THR A 267 13.46 7.40 13.81
CA THR A 267 12.67 6.32 13.24
C THR A 267 13.59 5.20 12.79
N ILE A 268 13.38 4.00 13.30
CA ILE A 268 14.01 2.77 12.82
C ILE A 268 13.00 2.10 11.90
N LEU A 269 13.29 2.12 10.60
CA LEU A 269 12.36 1.75 9.55
C LEU A 269 12.87 0.53 8.79
N LEU A 270 12.15 -0.59 8.87
CA LEU A 270 12.29 -1.71 7.94
C LEU A 270 11.32 -1.48 6.78
N SER A 271 11.84 -1.03 5.64
CA SER A 271 11.09 -0.84 4.39
C SER A 271 12.01 -1.26 3.23
N PRO A 272 11.96 -2.55 2.84
CA PRO A 272 12.97 -3.18 1.99
C PRO A 272 13.12 -2.56 0.61
N ALA A 273 12.08 -1.94 0.07
CA ALA A 273 12.01 -1.40 -1.28
C ALA A 273 12.23 -2.48 -2.37
N SER A 274 12.04 -3.75 -2.01
CA SER A 274 12.24 -4.91 -2.87
C SER A 274 11.63 -6.16 -2.25
N ALA A 275 11.41 -7.19 -3.04
CA ALA A 275 11.03 -8.50 -2.52
C ALA A 275 12.18 -9.12 -1.72
N SER A 276 11.87 -9.96 -0.73
CA SER A 276 12.84 -10.55 0.22
C SER A 276 13.02 -12.07 0.07
N TYR A 277 12.66 -12.63 -1.07
CA TYR A 277 12.79 -14.07 -1.36
C TYR A 277 14.26 -14.57 -1.32
N ASP A 278 15.22 -13.67 -1.34
CA ASP A 278 16.65 -13.98 -1.19
C ASP A 278 17.10 -14.15 0.27
N GLN A 279 16.24 -13.85 1.23
CA GLN A 279 16.57 -13.82 2.67
C GLN A 279 15.63 -14.66 3.53
N PHE A 280 14.36 -14.77 3.13
CA PHE A 280 13.33 -15.48 3.90
C PHE A 280 12.64 -16.48 2.99
N LYS A 281 12.39 -17.69 3.52
CA LYS A 281 11.60 -18.74 2.86
C LYS A 281 10.12 -18.56 3.11
#